data_65f1609fb366c5c33715d754ee430e21
#
_entry.id   65f1609fb366c5c33715d754ee430e21
#
_cell.length_a   1.000
_cell.length_b   1.000
_cell.length_c   1.000
_cell.angle_alpha   90.00
_cell.angle_beta   90.00
_cell.angle_gamma   90.00
#
_symmetry.space_group_name_H-M   'P 1'
#
loop_
_entity.id
_entity.type
_entity.pdbx_description
1 polymer ?
#
loop_
_entity_poly.entity_id
_entity_poly.type
_entity_poly.pdbx_seq_one_letter_code
_entity_poly.pdbx_strand_id
1 'polypeptide(L)'
;MKTALTIAGSDCSGGAGIQADIKTMTANGVYAMSAITALTAQNTTGVSDIMEVTPVFLQEQLNAIFTDIFPDAVKIGMVSSSELICTIAQTLRTYQPRNIVVDPVMVATSGSRLISDDAIATLQEQLFPLADVITPNIPEAEVLSGMTIHSAQDMQTAASKIGTKYQCAVLCKGGHSINDANDLLYTEGAFHWIYGKRIANPNTHGTGCTLSSAIASNLAKGFPLKEAIVLAKEYISGALGAMLDLGKGSGPMNHAFDIHGKFGCQG
;
A
#
# COMPACT_ATOMS: atom_id res chain seq x y z
N MET A 1 22.07 6.37 -1.16
CA MET A 1 20.61 6.60 -1.02
C MET A 1 19.95 5.23 -0.86
N LYS A 2 18.94 5.10 -0.01
CA LYS A 2 18.16 3.87 0.12
C LYS A 2 17.21 3.73 -1.07
N THR A 3 16.85 2.48 -1.41
CA THR A 3 16.03 2.15 -2.58
C THR A 3 14.76 1.42 -2.18
N ALA A 4 13.66 1.66 -2.88
CA ALA A 4 12.42 0.90 -2.72
C ALA A 4 11.78 0.58 -4.07
N LEU A 5 11.22 -0.61 -4.18
CA LEU A 5 10.49 -1.08 -5.35
C LEU A 5 8.98 -1.04 -5.05
N THR A 6 8.20 -0.43 -5.92
CA THR A 6 6.75 -0.67 -5.95
C THR A 6 6.39 -1.63 -7.07
N ILE A 7 5.53 -2.61 -6.77
CA ILE A 7 4.94 -3.56 -7.71
C ILE A 7 3.43 -3.32 -7.67
N ALA A 8 2.88 -2.59 -8.64
CA ALA A 8 1.48 -2.20 -8.62
C ALA A 8 0.98 -1.74 -10.00
N GLY A 9 -0.32 -1.51 -10.11
CA GLY A 9 -0.92 -0.87 -11.27
C GLY A 9 -0.57 0.61 -11.36
N SER A 10 -0.66 1.13 -12.58
CA SER A 10 -0.42 2.54 -12.92
C SER A 10 -1.74 3.29 -12.94
N ASP A 11 -1.88 4.35 -12.16
CA ASP A 11 -2.98 5.32 -12.23
C ASP A 11 -2.55 6.52 -13.06
N CYS A 12 -3.07 6.65 -14.28
CA CYS A 12 -2.69 7.72 -15.19
C CYS A 12 -3.06 9.14 -14.67
N SER A 13 -4.01 9.24 -13.73
CA SER A 13 -4.34 10.52 -13.07
C SER A 13 -3.35 10.91 -11.97
N GLY A 14 -2.49 9.98 -11.56
CA GLY A 14 -1.39 10.24 -10.65
C GLY A 14 -1.75 10.21 -9.17
N GLY A 15 -2.99 9.88 -8.80
CA GLY A 15 -3.46 9.92 -7.40
C GLY A 15 -3.20 8.65 -6.60
N ALA A 16 -3.10 7.51 -7.26
CA ALA A 16 -2.89 6.21 -6.64
C ALA A 16 -1.84 5.38 -7.40
N GLY A 17 -1.77 4.08 -7.16
CA GLY A 17 -0.88 3.15 -7.84
C GLY A 17 0.59 3.54 -7.75
N ILE A 18 1.37 3.12 -8.75
CA ILE A 18 2.81 3.42 -8.78
C ILE A 18 3.12 4.91 -8.75
N GLN A 19 2.23 5.78 -9.26
CA GLN A 19 2.45 7.22 -9.25
C GLN A 19 2.40 7.80 -7.83
N ALA A 20 1.43 7.40 -7.02
CA ALA A 20 1.40 7.76 -5.60
C ALA A 20 2.58 7.17 -4.84
N ASP A 21 2.94 5.92 -5.15
CA ASP A 21 4.06 5.21 -4.53
C ASP A 21 5.39 5.92 -4.78
N ILE A 22 5.70 6.23 -6.06
CA ILE A 22 6.93 6.92 -6.45
C ILE A 22 7.02 8.30 -5.82
N LYS A 23 5.93 9.08 -5.86
CA LYS A 23 5.87 10.40 -5.22
C LYS A 23 6.13 10.31 -3.72
N THR A 24 5.49 9.34 -3.05
CA THR A 24 5.65 9.10 -1.61
C THR A 24 7.08 8.68 -1.26
N MET A 25 7.63 7.70 -1.96
CA MET A 25 9.00 7.22 -1.73
C MET A 25 10.02 8.34 -1.96
N THR A 26 9.86 9.12 -3.03
CA THR A 26 10.73 10.26 -3.35
C THR A 26 10.64 11.34 -2.27
N ALA A 27 9.44 11.72 -1.85
CA ALA A 27 9.23 12.70 -0.78
C ALA A 27 9.81 12.23 0.58
N ASN A 28 9.85 10.91 0.81
CA ASN A 28 10.48 10.31 1.99
C ASN A 28 12.00 10.07 1.83
N GLY A 29 12.63 10.60 0.76
CA GLY A 29 14.08 10.54 0.56
C GLY A 29 14.62 9.17 0.11
N VAL A 30 13.77 8.35 -0.52
CA VAL A 30 14.11 7.00 -1.02
C VAL A 30 14.07 7.00 -2.56
N TYR A 31 15.04 6.37 -3.20
CA TYR A 31 15.04 6.16 -4.64
C TYR A 31 13.97 5.12 -5.00
N ALA A 32 12.97 5.56 -5.76
CA ALA A 32 11.82 4.76 -6.11
C ALA A 32 12.00 4.06 -7.46
N MET A 33 11.77 2.74 -7.47
CA MET A 33 11.69 1.91 -8.67
C MET A 33 10.28 1.35 -8.81
N SER A 34 9.88 0.96 -10.02
CA SER A 34 8.54 0.40 -10.24
C SER A 34 8.55 -0.77 -11.21
N ALA A 35 7.78 -1.83 -10.89
CA ALA A 35 7.34 -2.87 -11.80
C ALA A 35 5.81 -2.75 -11.96
N ILE A 36 5.34 -2.57 -13.19
CA ILE A 36 3.95 -2.27 -13.48
C ILE A 36 3.19 -3.57 -13.71
N THR A 37 2.07 -3.76 -12.98
CA THR A 37 1.19 -4.92 -13.12
C THR A 37 0.04 -4.68 -14.11
N ALA A 38 -0.44 -3.44 -14.20
CA ALA A 38 -1.49 -3.04 -15.11
C ALA A 38 -1.41 -1.54 -15.40
N LEU A 39 -1.92 -1.12 -16.54
CA LEU A 39 -2.19 0.27 -16.87
C LEU A 39 -3.69 0.51 -16.70
N THR A 40 -4.09 1.61 -16.05
CA THR A 40 -5.49 2.00 -15.94
C THR A 40 -5.77 3.29 -16.70
N ALA A 41 -6.88 3.32 -17.41
CA ALA A 41 -7.50 4.57 -17.86
C ALA A 41 -8.41 5.05 -16.73
N GLN A 42 -7.88 5.90 -15.86
CA GLN A 42 -8.49 6.28 -14.58
C GLN A 42 -8.41 7.80 -14.38
N ASN A 43 -9.39 8.33 -13.68
CA ASN A 43 -9.41 9.68 -13.16
C ASN A 43 -10.08 9.73 -11.78
N THR A 44 -10.28 10.92 -11.22
CA THR A 44 -10.87 11.10 -9.88
C THR A 44 -12.32 10.63 -9.76
N THR A 45 -13.00 10.36 -10.88
CA THR A 45 -14.40 9.89 -10.90
C THR A 45 -14.55 8.38 -11.11
N GLY A 46 -13.51 7.68 -11.54
CA GLY A 46 -13.55 6.21 -11.72
C GLY A 46 -12.50 5.66 -12.68
N VAL A 47 -12.55 4.35 -12.85
CA VAL A 47 -11.73 3.57 -13.78
C VAL A 47 -12.58 3.20 -14.98
N SER A 48 -12.17 3.59 -16.18
CA SER A 48 -12.88 3.31 -17.43
C SER A 48 -12.33 2.10 -18.18
N ASP A 49 -11.03 1.78 -18.02
CA ASP A 49 -10.41 0.64 -18.68
C ASP A 49 -9.15 0.18 -17.93
N ILE A 50 -8.80 -1.11 -18.06
CA ILE A 50 -7.62 -1.73 -17.44
C ILE A 50 -6.93 -2.62 -18.48
N MET A 51 -5.63 -2.42 -18.67
CA MET A 51 -4.78 -3.28 -19.49
C MET A 51 -3.71 -3.93 -18.60
N GLU A 52 -3.83 -5.22 -18.35
CA GLU A 52 -2.82 -5.98 -17.60
C GLU A 52 -1.56 -6.18 -18.43
N VAL A 53 -0.41 -6.18 -17.77
CA VAL A 53 0.82 -6.67 -18.38
C VAL A 53 0.83 -8.20 -18.39
N THR A 54 1.58 -8.81 -19.31
CA THR A 54 1.73 -10.27 -19.29
C THR A 54 2.63 -10.71 -18.12
N PRO A 55 2.42 -11.92 -17.54
CA PRO A 55 3.31 -12.48 -16.52
C PRO A 55 4.78 -12.52 -16.94
N VAL A 56 5.05 -12.82 -18.21
CA VAL A 56 6.39 -12.80 -18.78
C VAL A 56 7.00 -11.41 -18.72
N PHE A 57 6.26 -10.36 -19.12
CA PHE A 57 6.79 -9.01 -19.11
C PHE A 57 6.98 -8.48 -17.67
N LEU A 58 6.09 -8.85 -16.74
CA LEU A 58 6.28 -8.54 -15.31
C LEU A 58 7.56 -9.20 -14.80
N GLN A 59 7.81 -10.48 -15.14
CA GLN A 59 9.04 -11.17 -14.74
C GLN A 59 10.29 -10.45 -15.27
N GLU A 60 10.27 -9.97 -16.51
CA GLU A 60 11.38 -9.22 -17.11
C GLU A 60 11.63 -7.88 -16.39
N GLN A 61 10.56 -7.15 -16.02
CA GLN A 61 10.70 -5.93 -15.22
C GLN A 61 11.36 -6.24 -13.85
N LEU A 62 10.89 -7.28 -13.18
CA LEU A 62 11.42 -7.69 -11.88
C LEU A 62 12.86 -8.15 -11.97
N ASN A 63 13.20 -8.98 -12.95
CA ASN A 63 14.58 -9.43 -13.19
C ASN A 63 15.52 -8.24 -13.44
N ALA A 64 15.11 -7.29 -14.28
CA ALA A 64 15.91 -6.10 -14.57
C ALA A 64 16.24 -5.30 -13.32
N ILE A 65 15.30 -5.19 -12.37
CA ILE A 65 15.50 -4.47 -11.11
C ILE A 65 16.36 -5.28 -10.15
N PHE A 66 15.99 -6.54 -9.87
CA PHE A 66 16.66 -7.35 -8.85
C PHE A 66 18.11 -7.73 -9.21
N THR A 67 18.46 -7.74 -10.50
CA THR A 67 19.82 -8.04 -10.95
C THR A 67 20.73 -6.83 -11.06
N ASP A 68 20.21 -5.61 -10.91
CA ASP A 68 21.00 -4.36 -11.03
C ASP A 68 20.86 -3.51 -9.76
N ILE A 69 19.71 -2.87 -9.53
CA ILE A 69 19.47 -2.05 -8.33
C ILE A 69 18.61 -2.84 -7.36
N PHE A 70 19.24 -3.64 -6.50
CA PHE A 70 18.51 -4.45 -5.52
C PHE A 70 17.80 -3.58 -4.49
N PRO A 71 16.46 -3.74 -4.27
CA PRO A 71 15.70 -2.88 -3.37
C PRO A 71 15.97 -3.17 -1.89
N ASP A 72 16.08 -2.11 -1.06
CA ASP A 72 16.12 -2.21 0.41
C ASP A 72 14.71 -2.51 1.00
N ALA A 73 13.64 -2.21 0.27
CA ALA A 73 12.25 -2.56 0.60
C ALA A 73 11.41 -2.76 -0.66
N VAL A 74 10.36 -3.57 -0.54
CA VAL A 74 9.39 -3.84 -1.61
C VAL A 74 7.99 -3.51 -1.12
N LYS A 75 7.25 -2.68 -1.87
CA LYS A 75 5.81 -2.47 -1.66
C LYS A 75 5.03 -3.14 -2.78
N ILE A 76 4.03 -3.93 -2.44
CA ILE A 76 3.12 -4.55 -3.38
C ILE A 76 1.74 -3.94 -3.19
N GLY A 77 1.17 -3.38 -4.25
CA GLY A 77 -0.17 -2.81 -4.27
C GLY A 77 -1.14 -3.64 -5.08
N MET A 78 -1.90 -3.00 -5.99
CA MET A 78 -2.88 -3.68 -6.82
C MET A 78 -2.23 -4.69 -7.76
N VAL A 79 -2.64 -5.97 -7.64
CA VAL A 79 -2.35 -7.06 -8.56
C VAL A 79 -3.65 -7.79 -8.84
N SER A 80 -4.10 -7.81 -10.08
CA SER A 80 -5.46 -8.20 -10.45
C SER A 80 -5.65 -9.69 -10.72
N SER A 81 -4.61 -10.42 -11.15
CA SER A 81 -4.71 -11.82 -11.55
C SER A 81 -3.81 -12.76 -10.76
N SER A 82 -4.25 -14.03 -10.64
CA SER A 82 -3.50 -15.10 -9.97
C SER A 82 -2.13 -15.34 -10.62
N GLU A 83 -2.03 -15.22 -11.92
CA GLU A 83 -0.78 -15.45 -12.68
C GLU A 83 0.28 -14.38 -12.35
N LEU A 84 -0.12 -13.11 -12.27
CA LEU A 84 0.77 -12.03 -11.86
C LEU A 84 1.20 -12.19 -10.39
N ILE A 85 0.28 -12.58 -9.50
CA ILE A 85 0.59 -12.86 -8.09
C ILE A 85 1.60 -13.98 -7.96
N CYS A 86 1.42 -15.09 -8.70
CA CYS A 86 2.37 -16.20 -8.72
C CYS A 86 3.75 -15.78 -9.23
N THR A 87 3.80 -14.96 -10.28
CA THR A 87 5.06 -14.41 -10.83
C THR A 87 5.80 -13.57 -9.78
N ILE A 88 5.10 -12.68 -9.08
CA ILE A 88 5.67 -11.88 -8.00
C ILE A 88 6.19 -12.79 -6.88
N ALA A 89 5.36 -13.71 -6.40
CA ALA A 89 5.71 -14.60 -5.31
C ALA A 89 6.93 -15.48 -5.63
N GLN A 90 7.02 -16.00 -6.86
CA GLN A 90 8.18 -16.77 -7.32
C GLN A 90 9.45 -15.91 -7.35
N THR A 91 9.35 -14.67 -7.82
CA THR A 91 10.47 -13.72 -7.83
C THR A 91 10.95 -13.39 -6.42
N LEU A 92 10.03 -13.12 -5.49
CA LEU A 92 10.37 -12.85 -4.10
C LEU A 92 11.05 -14.05 -3.41
N ARG A 93 10.60 -15.28 -3.71
CA ARG A 93 11.26 -16.51 -3.21
C ARG A 93 12.68 -16.67 -3.79
N THR A 94 12.88 -16.28 -5.04
CA THR A 94 14.18 -16.39 -5.72
C THR A 94 15.19 -15.38 -5.17
N TYR A 95 14.80 -14.11 -5.08
CA TYR A 95 15.71 -13.02 -4.71
C TYR A 95 15.74 -12.72 -3.20
N GLN A 96 14.74 -13.16 -2.43
CA GLN A 96 14.63 -13.01 -0.98
C GLN A 96 14.86 -11.56 -0.48
N PRO A 97 14.19 -10.55 -1.05
CA PRO A 97 14.30 -9.19 -0.54
C PRO A 97 13.74 -9.11 0.89
N ARG A 98 14.15 -8.06 1.60
CA ARG A 98 13.65 -7.74 2.95
C ARG A 98 12.62 -6.62 2.87
N ASN A 99 11.90 -6.41 3.96
CA ASN A 99 10.98 -5.28 4.12
C ASN A 99 9.85 -5.29 3.07
N ILE A 100 9.15 -6.42 2.98
CA ILE A 100 8.04 -6.61 2.05
C ILE A 100 6.74 -6.11 2.68
N VAL A 101 6.17 -5.05 2.12
CA VAL A 101 4.89 -4.45 2.52
C VAL A 101 3.84 -4.80 1.47
N VAL A 102 2.78 -5.51 1.87
CA VAL A 102 1.68 -5.86 0.96
C VAL A 102 0.41 -5.10 1.35
N ASP A 103 -0.06 -4.23 0.47
CA ASP A 103 -1.37 -3.58 0.58
C ASP A 103 -2.39 -4.42 -0.20
N PRO A 104 -3.32 -5.13 0.47
CA PRO A 104 -4.23 -6.07 -0.17
C PRO A 104 -5.40 -5.34 -0.85
N VAL A 105 -5.10 -4.56 -1.87
CA VAL A 105 -6.08 -3.71 -2.57
C VAL A 105 -7.12 -4.57 -3.28
N MET A 106 -8.35 -4.63 -2.74
CA MET A 106 -9.45 -5.42 -3.29
C MET A 106 -10.47 -4.57 -4.06
N VAL A 107 -10.64 -3.31 -3.64
CA VAL A 107 -11.63 -2.39 -4.19
C VAL A 107 -11.00 -1.01 -4.37
N ALA A 108 -11.25 -0.36 -5.50
CA ALA A 108 -10.84 1.02 -5.74
C ALA A 108 -11.61 1.99 -4.83
N THR A 109 -11.07 3.19 -4.59
CA THR A 109 -11.77 4.26 -3.86
C THR A 109 -13.11 4.62 -4.50
N SER A 110 -13.24 4.44 -5.82
CA SER A 110 -14.49 4.61 -6.58
C SER A 110 -15.53 3.49 -6.36
N GLY A 111 -15.21 2.42 -5.62
CA GLY A 111 -16.06 1.24 -5.41
C GLY A 111 -15.90 0.14 -6.46
N SER A 112 -15.07 0.33 -7.48
CA SER A 112 -14.82 -0.69 -8.50
C SER A 112 -14.01 -1.85 -7.91
N ARG A 113 -14.45 -3.09 -8.14
CA ARG A 113 -13.69 -4.29 -7.75
C ARG A 113 -12.45 -4.41 -8.63
N LEU A 114 -11.29 -4.61 -8.02
CA LEU A 114 -9.97 -4.63 -8.69
C LEU A 114 -9.33 -6.02 -8.75
N ILE A 115 -9.91 -7.01 -8.07
CA ILE A 115 -9.34 -8.34 -7.94
C ILE A 115 -10.46 -9.41 -7.96
N SER A 116 -10.22 -10.56 -8.57
CA SER A 116 -11.14 -11.71 -8.59
C SER A 116 -11.04 -12.53 -7.29
N ASP A 117 -12.04 -13.40 -7.03
CA ASP A 117 -12.02 -14.27 -5.86
C ASP A 117 -10.84 -15.27 -5.90
N ASP A 118 -10.53 -15.80 -7.09
CA ASP A 118 -9.40 -16.70 -7.29
C ASP A 118 -8.06 -15.98 -7.04
N ALA A 119 -7.95 -14.72 -7.45
CA ALA A 119 -6.76 -13.93 -7.19
C ALA A 119 -6.62 -13.55 -5.71
N ILE A 120 -7.73 -13.33 -4.97
CA ILE A 120 -7.69 -13.17 -3.50
C ILE A 120 -7.16 -14.45 -2.84
N ALA A 121 -7.64 -15.62 -3.25
CA ALA A 121 -7.14 -16.89 -2.71
C ALA A 121 -5.64 -17.06 -3.00
N THR A 122 -5.21 -16.79 -4.23
CA THR A 122 -3.80 -16.85 -4.62
C THR A 122 -2.94 -15.85 -3.83
N LEU A 123 -3.43 -14.62 -3.60
CA LEU A 123 -2.76 -13.61 -2.78
C LEU A 123 -2.52 -14.12 -1.36
N GLN A 124 -3.55 -14.75 -0.76
CA GLN A 124 -3.49 -15.31 0.58
C GLN A 124 -2.51 -16.48 0.69
N GLU A 125 -2.47 -17.35 -0.31
CA GLU A 125 -1.66 -18.56 -0.30
C GLU A 125 -0.21 -18.32 -0.70
N GLN A 126 0.02 -17.47 -1.69
CA GLN A 126 1.32 -17.35 -2.33
C GLN A 126 2.12 -16.12 -1.89
N LEU A 127 1.46 -15.00 -1.59
CA LEU A 127 2.13 -13.72 -1.36
C LEU A 127 2.16 -13.30 0.12
N PHE A 128 1.07 -13.45 0.87
CA PHE A 128 1.04 -13.05 2.27
C PHE A 128 2.07 -13.76 3.16
N PRO A 129 2.37 -15.08 2.97
CA PRO A 129 3.44 -15.72 3.75
C PRO A 129 4.86 -15.20 3.48
N LEU A 130 5.03 -14.35 2.45
CA LEU A 130 6.29 -13.70 2.12
C LEU A 130 6.37 -12.26 2.64
N ALA A 131 5.26 -11.71 3.14
CA ALA A 131 5.19 -10.34 3.62
C ALA A 131 5.77 -10.19 5.02
N ASP A 132 6.50 -9.11 5.27
CA ASP A 132 6.84 -8.67 6.63
C ASP A 132 5.64 -8.01 7.30
N VAL A 133 4.85 -7.26 6.52
CA VAL A 133 3.61 -6.64 6.99
C VAL A 133 2.56 -6.55 5.87
N ILE A 134 1.31 -6.83 6.22
CA ILE A 134 0.15 -6.57 5.37
C ILE A 134 -0.68 -5.43 5.96
N THR A 135 -1.30 -4.61 5.10
CA THR A 135 -1.97 -3.36 5.51
C THR A 135 -3.46 -3.32 5.13
N PRO A 136 -4.30 -4.28 5.57
CA PRO A 136 -5.72 -4.29 5.21
C PRO A 136 -6.49 -3.13 5.87
N ASN A 137 -7.44 -2.55 5.14
CA ASN A 137 -8.51 -1.75 5.74
C ASN A 137 -9.56 -2.66 6.39
N ILE A 138 -10.57 -2.10 7.10
CA ILE A 138 -11.58 -2.91 7.81
C ILE A 138 -12.31 -3.87 6.87
N PRO A 139 -12.89 -3.46 5.71
CA PRO A 139 -13.52 -4.40 4.80
C PRO A 139 -12.58 -5.51 4.29
N GLU A 140 -11.33 -5.20 4.01
CA GLU A 140 -10.32 -6.19 3.62
C GLU A 140 -9.99 -7.14 4.78
N ALA A 141 -9.86 -6.62 6.01
CA ALA A 141 -9.64 -7.43 7.20
C ALA A 141 -10.83 -8.37 7.49
N GLU A 142 -12.07 -7.95 7.23
CA GLU A 142 -13.26 -8.79 7.31
C GLU A 142 -13.18 -9.97 6.33
N VAL A 143 -12.84 -9.71 5.08
CA VAL A 143 -12.65 -10.75 4.06
C VAL A 143 -11.55 -11.72 4.46
N LEU A 144 -10.39 -11.22 4.91
CA LEU A 144 -9.22 -12.04 5.24
C LEU A 144 -9.41 -12.86 6.51
N SER A 145 -10.13 -12.33 7.50
CA SER A 145 -10.39 -12.99 8.78
C SER A 145 -11.64 -13.88 8.76
N GLY A 146 -12.56 -13.65 7.81
CA GLY A 146 -13.88 -14.26 7.79
C GLY A 146 -14.76 -13.84 8.96
N MET A 147 -14.57 -12.61 9.46
CA MET A 147 -15.31 -12.03 10.60
C MET A 147 -15.84 -10.66 10.22
N THR A 148 -16.95 -10.26 10.84
CA THR A 148 -17.42 -8.86 10.80
C THR A 148 -16.76 -8.07 11.92
N ILE A 149 -16.36 -6.82 11.65
CA ILE A 149 -15.63 -5.96 12.59
C ILE A 149 -16.49 -4.75 12.97
N HIS A 150 -17.02 -4.76 14.19
CA HIS A 150 -17.86 -3.68 14.73
C HIS A 150 -17.23 -2.95 15.92
N SER A 151 -16.14 -3.47 16.46
CA SER A 151 -15.50 -2.93 17.67
C SER A 151 -13.97 -3.00 17.60
N ALA A 152 -13.32 -2.28 18.51
CA ALA A 152 -11.87 -2.38 18.69
C ALA A 152 -11.43 -3.82 19.05
N GLN A 153 -12.25 -4.56 19.80
CA GLN A 153 -11.98 -5.95 20.17
C GLN A 153 -12.07 -6.88 18.93
N ASP A 154 -13.05 -6.68 18.06
CA ASP A 154 -13.16 -7.45 16.81
C ASP A 154 -11.96 -7.17 15.90
N MET A 155 -11.52 -5.91 15.82
CA MET A 155 -10.33 -5.51 15.08
C MET A 155 -9.06 -6.20 15.59
N GLN A 156 -8.89 -6.32 16.92
CA GLN A 156 -7.80 -7.09 17.52
C GLN A 156 -7.89 -8.57 17.17
N THR A 157 -9.07 -9.16 17.28
CA THR A 157 -9.31 -10.57 16.97
C THR A 157 -9.02 -10.85 15.50
N ALA A 158 -9.50 -10.02 14.58
CA ALA A 158 -9.25 -10.14 13.15
C ALA A 158 -7.76 -10.02 12.83
N ALA A 159 -7.09 -8.98 13.35
CA ALA A 159 -5.67 -8.77 13.13
C ALA A 159 -4.80 -9.94 13.62
N SER A 160 -5.09 -10.47 14.82
CA SER A 160 -4.35 -11.63 15.35
C SER A 160 -4.62 -12.91 14.54
N LYS A 161 -5.87 -13.14 14.11
CA LYS A 161 -6.23 -14.29 13.27
C LYS A 161 -5.48 -14.25 11.93
N ILE A 162 -5.45 -13.10 11.29
CA ILE A 162 -4.74 -12.88 10.02
C ILE A 162 -3.23 -13.06 10.23
N GLY A 163 -2.63 -12.37 11.20
CA GLY A 163 -1.20 -12.43 11.45
C GLY A 163 -0.71 -13.83 11.85
N THR A 164 -1.49 -14.57 12.63
CA THR A 164 -1.19 -15.96 12.99
C THR A 164 -1.29 -16.87 11.77
N LYS A 165 -2.31 -16.68 10.92
CA LYS A 165 -2.51 -17.51 9.71
C LYS A 165 -1.37 -17.36 8.71
N TYR A 166 -0.91 -16.13 8.48
CA TYR A 166 0.09 -15.83 7.45
C TYR A 166 1.51 -15.62 7.99
N GLN A 167 1.71 -15.69 9.30
CA GLN A 167 2.99 -15.51 9.98
C GLN A 167 3.66 -14.16 9.66
N CYS A 168 2.88 -13.09 9.56
CA CYS A 168 3.33 -11.74 9.28
C CYS A 168 2.70 -10.71 10.22
N ALA A 169 3.28 -9.52 10.28
CA ALA A 169 2.64 -8.40 10.96
C ALA A 169 1.40 -7.92 10.17
N VAL A 170 0.42 -7.36 10.89
CA VAL A 170 -0.83 -6.85 10.31
C VAL A 170 -1.09 -5.44 10.80
N LEU A 171 -1.14 -4.49 9.89
CA LEU A 171 -1.63 -3.14 10.15
C LEU A 171 -3.09 -3.04 9.68
N CYS A 172 -4.04 -3.27 10.58
CA CYS A 172 -5.44 -3.06 10.29
C CYS A 172 -5.75 -1.56 10.32
N LYS A 173 -6.06 -0.99 9.13
CA LYS A 173 -6.30 0.45 8.96
C LYS A 173 -7.68 0.82 9.49
N GLY A 174 -7.76 1.80 10.38
CA GLY A 174 -8.99 2.39 10.86
C GLY A 174 -9.63 3.37 9.87
N GLY A 175 -10.53 4.23 10.38
CA GLY A 175 -11.15 5.29 9.57
C GLY A 175 -12.48 4.92 8.91
N HIS A 176 -12.94 3.69 9.02
CA HIS A 176 -14.24 3.20 8.54
C HIS A 176 -15.28 3.15 9.67
N SER A 177 -15.50 4.26 10.37
CA SER A 177 -16.58 4.49 11.34
C SER A 177 -16.51 3.84 12.74
N ILE A 178 -15.52 3.01 13.06
CA ILE A 178 -15.46 2.35 14.38
C ILE A 178 -14.71 3.17 15.42
N ASN A 179 -13.62 3.78 15.02
CA ASN A 179 -12.79 4.68 15.85
C ASN A 179 -12.26 5.76 14.94
N ASP A 180 -12.08 6.95 15.39
CA ASP A 180 -11.44 8.05 14.65
C ASP A 180 -10.51 7.54 13.50
N ALA A 181 -9.36 8.01 13.23
CA ALA A 181 -8.41 7.45 12.23
C ALA A 181 -7.34 6.55 12.89
N ASN A 182 -7.71 5.77 13.92
CA ASN A 182 -6.76 4.94 14.65
C ASN A 182 -6.53 3.60 13.92
N ASP A 183 -5.26 3.24 13.72
CA ASP A 183 -4.86 1.97 13.12
C ASP A 183 -4.37 1.01 14.21
N LEU A 184 -4.51 -0.29 13.99
CA LEU A 184 -4.06 -1.33 14.90
C LEU A 184 -2.94 -2.15 14.26
N LEU A 185 -1.75 -2.12 14.83
CA LEU A 185 -0.66 -3.02 14.47
C LEU A 185 -0.69 -4.25 15.38
N TYR A 186 -0.76 -5.43 14.79
CA TYR A 186 -0.48 -6.71 15.42
C TYR A 186 0.87 -7.22 14.92
N THR A 187 1.79 -7.46 15.84
CA THR A 187 3.11 -8.00 15.54
C THR A 187 3.66 -8.77 16.75
N GLU A 188 4.32 -9.91 16.53
CA GLU A 188 4.95 -10.72 17.60
C GLU A 188 4.02 -11.04 18.78
N GLY A 189 2.72 -11.26 18.49
CA GLY A 189 1.72 -11.55 19.51
C GLY A 189 1.22 -10.34 20.30
N ALA A 190 1.71 -9.13 20.02
CA ALA A 190 1.34 -7.90 20.70
C ALA A 190 0.49 -6.96 19.83
N PHE A 191 -0.34 -6.16 20.49
CA PHE A 191 -1.19 -5.14 19.86
C PHE A 191 -0.66 -3.74 20.14
N HIS A 192 -0.56 -2.91 19.11
CA HIS A 192 -0.14 -1.52 19.23
C HIS A 192 -1.13 -0.62 18.48
N TRP A 193 -1.81 0.24 19.22
CA TRP A 193 -2.65 1.27 18.61
C TRP A 193 -1.80 2.44 18.09
N ILE A 194 -1.99 2.80 16.85
CA ILE A 194 -1.39 3.98 16.22
C ILE A 194 -2.52 5.01 16.09
N TYR A 195 -2.49 5.98 16.98
CA TYR A 195 -3.53 7.01 17.04
C TYR A 195 -3.40 8.04 15.93
N GLY A 196 -4.52 8.47 15.40
CA GLY A 196 -4.60 9.51 14.39
C GLY A 196 -5.92 10.25 14.45
N LYS A 197 -5.90 11.54 14.14
CA LYS A 197 -7.13 12.34 14.01
C LYS A 197 -7.65 12.24 12.58
N ARG A 198 -8.97 12.13 12.44
CA ARG A 198 -9.62 12.18 11.14
C ARG A 198 -9.47 13.58 10.56
N ILE A 199 -8.92 13.67 9.37
CA ILE A 199 -8.81 14.93 8.61
C ILE A 199 -10.02 15.00 7.68
N ALA A 200 -10.78 16.08 7.78
CA ALA A 200 -11.97 16.31 6.97
C ALA A 200 -11.56 16.79 5.57
N ASN A 201 -11.03 15.86 4.77
CA ASN A 201 -10.67 16.09 3.37
C ASN A 201 -11.46 15.12 2.49
N PRO A 202 -12.25 15.57 1.50
CA PRO A 202 -12.94 14.71 0.56
C PRO A 202 -11.97 14.00 -0.43
N ASN A 203 -10.77 14.53 -0.59
CA ASN A 203 -9.76 14.06 -1.52
C ASN A 203 -8.88 13.01 -0.85
N THR A 204 -9.33 11.76 -0.88
CA THR A 204 -8.70 10.61 -0.22
C THR A 204 -8.17 9.56 -1.19
N HIS A 205 -8.15 9.87 -2.50
CA HIS A 205 -7.68 8.94 -3.52
C HIS A 205 -6.19 8.61 -3.32
N GLY A 206 -5.87 7.32 -3.20
CA GLY A 206 -4.51 6.84 -3.02
C GLY A 206 -3.98 6.83 -1.58
N THR A 207 -4.84 7.05 -0.56
CA THR A 207 -4.40 7.04 0.85
C THR A 207 -3.76 5.70 1.26
N GLY A 208 -4.32 4.55 0.82
CA GLY A 208 -3.74 3.23 1.06
C GLY A 208 -2.36 3.08 0.44
N CYS A 209 -2.24 3.42 -0.84
CA CYS A 209 -0.96 3.40 -1.58
C CYS A 209 0.09 4.28 -0.90
N THR A 210 -0.29 5.50 -0.52
CA THR A 210 0.62 6.44 0.16
C THR A 210 1.08 5.90 1.51
N LEU A 211 0.18 5.38 2.35
CA LEU A 211 0.55 4.83 3.65
C LEU A 211 1.50 3.64 3.51
N SER A 212 1.16 2.65 2.68
CA SER A 212 2.00 1.46 2.48
C SER A 212 3.36 1.79 1.88
N SER A 213 3.45 2.76 0.97
CA SER A 213 4.72 3.21 0.38
C SER A 213 5.57 4.03 1.36
N ALA A 214 4.96 4.83 2.23
CA ALA A 214 5.68 5.52 3.30
C ALA A 214 6.23 4.52 4.33
N ILE A 215 5.48 3.46 4.67
CA ILE A 215 5.97 2.35 5.52
C ILE A 215 7.19 1.69 4.86
N ALA A 216 7.08 1.29 3.59
CA ALA A 216 8.19 0.68 2.85
C ALA A 216 9.42 1.60 2.80
N SER A 217 9.22 2.91 2.60
CA SER A 217 10.30 3.90 2.62
C SER A 217 11.00 3.96 3.97
N ASN A 218 10.26 3.94 5.07
CA ASN A 218 10.83 4.00 6.41
C ASN A 218 11.55 2.69 6.78
N LEU A 219 11.01 1.53 6.39
CA LEU A 219 11.67 0.24 6.53
C LEU A 219 12.98 0.20 5.71
N ALA A 220 12.99 0.70 4.48
CA ALA A 220 14.19 0.81 3.66
C ALA A 220 15.29 1.65 4.34
N LYS A 221 14.91 2.70 5.07
CA LYS A 221 15.81 3.54 5.86
C LYS A 221 16.33 2.86 7.14
N GLY A 222 15.75 1.69 7.52
CA GLY A 222 16.16 0.89 8.67
C GLY A 222 15.40 1.19 9.97
N PHE A 223 14.27 1.92 9.91
CA PHE A 223 13.40 2.10 11.08
C PHE A 223 12.72 0.78 11.46
N PRO A 224 12.58 0.48 12.75
CA PRO A 224 11.76 -0.64 13.22
C PRO A 224 10.31 -0.49 12.75
N LEU A 225 9.60 -1.61 12.52
CA LEU A 225 8.26 -1.63 11.91
C LEU A 225 7.27 -0.66 12.58
N LYS A 226 7.17 -0.67 13.90
CA LYS A 226 6.26 0.23 14.63
C LYS A 226 6.57 1.71 14.39
N GLU A 227 7.85 2.08 14.41
CA GLU A 227 8.30 3.44 14.15
C GLU A 227 8.07 3.83 12.69
N ALA A 228 8.37 2.91 11.75
CA ALA A 228 8.10 3.10 10.34
C ALA A 228 6.62 3.40 10.05
N ILE A 229 5.70 2.73 10.77
CA ILE A 229 4.25 2.96 10.66
C ILE A 229 3.85 4.32 11.26
N VAL A 230 4.39 4.69 12.43
CA VAL A 230 4.11 6.00 13.05
C VAL A 230 4.51 7.13 12.12
N LEU A 231 5.73 7.11 11.60
CA LEU A 231 6.24 8.12 10.65
C LEU A 231 5.42 8.15 9.35
N ALA A 232 4.99 6.99 8.85
CA ALA A 232 4.11 6.90 7.68
C ALA A 232 2.73 7.52 7.95
N LYS A 233 2.19 7.33 9.17
CA LYS A 233 0.92 7.94 9.60
C LYS A 233 1.03 9.47 9.71
N GLU A 234 2.15 9.98 10.19
CA GLU A 234 2.42 11.42 10.23
C GLU A 234 2.51 12.00 8.82
N TYR A 235 3.25 11.34 7.92
CA TYR A 235 3.38 11.77 6.53
C TYR A 235 2.04 11.83 5.81
N ILE A 236 1.21 10.76 5.88
CA ILE A 236 -0.10 10.77 5.21
C ILE A 236 -1.04 11.83 5.81
N SER A 237 -0.94 12.07 7.12
CA SER A 237 -1.73 13.13 7.78
C SER A 237 -1.34 14.50 7.27
N GLY A 238 -0.05 14.78 7.07
CA GLY A 238 0.43 16.02 6.45
C GLY A 238 -0.06 16.18 5.00
N ALA A 239 0.06 15.11 4.20
CA ALA A 239 -0.37 15.11 2.79
C ALA A 239 -1.89 15.36 2.64
N LEU A 240 -2.71 14.79 3.54
CA LEU A 240 -4.15 15.04 3.60
C LEU A 240 -4.46 16.46 4.12
N GLY A 241 -3.71 16.91 5.13
CA GLY A 241 -3.88 18.23 5.74
C GLY A 241 -3.54 19.40 4.82
N ALA A 242 -2.75 19.16 3.77
CA ALA A 242 -2.44 20.16 2.74
C ALA A 242 -3.62 20.52 1.81
N MET A 243 -4.75 19.80 1.93
CA MET A 243 -6.04 20.14 1.30
C MET A 243 -5.96 20.39 -0.21
N LEU A 244 -5.13 19.62 -0.94
CA LEU A 244 -5.04 19.69 -2.40
C LEU A 244 -6.41 19.37 -3.01
N ASP A 245 -6.90 20.23 -3.89
CA ASP A 245 -8.21 20.08 -4.54
C ASP A 245 -8.05 20.03 -6.06
N LEU A 246 -7.97 18.81 -6.60
CA LEU A 246 -7.82 18.54 -8.03
C LEU A 246 -8.83 17.49 -8.50
N GLY A 247 -9.45 17.75 -9.63
CA GLY A 247 -10.39 16.83 -10.27
C GLY A 247 -11.86 17.13 -9.93
N LYS A 248 -12.75 16.22 -10.31
CA LYS A 248 -14.20 16.34 -10.14
C LYS A 248 -14.80 15.37 -9.13
N GLY A 249 -14.00 14.37 -8.72
CA GLY A 249 -14.39 13.35 -7.75
C GLY A 249 -13.48 13.36 -6.53
N SER A 250 -13.20 12.20 -5.92
CA SER A 250 -12.21 12.09 -4.85
C SER A 250 -10.82 12.34 -5.43
N GLY A 251 -10.24 13.52 -5.15
CA GLY A 251 -8.97 13.97 -5.69
C GLY A 251 -7.75 13.35 -4.98
N PRO A 252 -6.54 13.58 -5.52
CA PRO A 252 -5.29 13.12 -4.92
C PRO A 252 -4.89 13.95 -3.71
N MET A 253 -3.97 13.40 -2.89
CA MET A 253 -3.30 14.13 -1.82
C MET A 253 -2.09 14.93 -2.35
N ASN A 254 -1.64 15.92 -1.59
CA ASN A 254 -0.38 16.62 -1.86
C ASN A 254 0.82 15.83 -1.30
N HIS A 255 1.39 14.94 -2.10
CA HIS A 255 2.57 14.16 -1.68
C HIS A 255 3.82 15.02 -1.45
N ALA A 256 3.85 16.25 -1.97
CA ALA A 256 4.98 17.17 -1.88
C ALA A 256 4.80 18.25 -0.79
N PHE A 257 3.86 18.07 0.14
CA PHE A 257 3.48 19.08 1.13
C PHE A 257 4.65 19.56 2.01
N ASP A 258 5.65 18.72 2.22
CA ASP A 258 6.84 19.02 3.07
C ASP A 258 8.13 19.15 2.22
N ILE A 259 8.01 19.26 0.90
CA ILE A 259 9.18 19.51 0.03
C ILE A 259 9.41 21.01 -0.08
N HIS A 260 10.37 21.52 0.68
CA HIS A 260 10.78 22.91 0.70
C HIS A 260 12.09 23.13 -0.06
N GLY A 261 12.27 24.29 -0.67
CA GLY A 261 13.48 24.67 -1.37
C GLY A 261 13.24 25.35 -2.71
N LYS A 262 14.31 25.61 -3.45
CA LYS A 262 14.25 26.37 -4.72
C LYS A 262 13.27 25.76 -5.76
N PHE A 263 13.09 24.45 -5.73
CA PHE A 263 12.24 23.70 -6.67
C PHE A 263 10.98 23.12 -6.00
N GLY A 264 10.75 23.43 -4.71
CA GLY A 264 9.55 23.01 -3.98
C GLY A 264 8.37 23.93 -4.28
N CYS A 265 7.18 23.52 -3.81
CA CYS A 265 5.99 24.37 -3.88
C CYS A 265 6.24 25.66 -3.09
N GLN A 266 6.13 26.81 -3.75
CA GLN A 266 6.01 28.10 -3.06
C GLN A 266 4.51 28.21 -2.71
N GLY A 267 4.18 28.06 -1.40
CA GLY A 267 2.84 28.19 -0.87
C GLY A 267 2.27 29.58 -1.10
#